data_0066d4c166c190ceb3b48f5c29825cab
#
_entry.id   0066d4c166c190ceb3b48f5c29825cab
#
_cell.length_a   1.000
_cell.length_b   1.000
_cell.length_c   1.000
_cell.angle_alpha   90.00
_cell.angle_beta   90.00
_cell.angle_gamma   90.00
#
_symmetry.space_group_name_H-M   'P 1'
#
loop_
_entity.id
_entity.type
_entity.pdbx_description
1 polymer ?
#
loop_
_entity_poly.entity_id
_entity_poly.type
_entity_poly.pdbx_seq_one_letter_code
_entity_poly.pdbx_strand_id
1 'polypeptide(L)'
;AQGNVWDDSALAKDLNNFLVPLFRDPKQSGYADYASVSEGYFRALGIPLLRGRLFADRDTMDAPHVALISDSLARQKWPNEDPTGQTIEFGNMDGDLRLLTIIGVVGDVRERSLEKPPRPTIYVNYRQRPQATYNFSAVVRTAGDPATVIASARKIVRELDPDVPPSTSSFTTIFAASTSGRRFNLVLFGIFAGTALLLAIAGIYGVLAYSVARRTREMGVRMALGASAANVMRLVLGQAAITTGIGVVLGLVGSFILMRSLQSMLYEVGVADPLTFAVVALLLLVVALLAAYLPARRATKVDPNVALRYE
;
A
#
# COMPACT_ATOMS: atom_id res chain seq x y z
N ALA A 1 -41.23 15.85 33.12
CA ALA A 1 -40.59 16.94 32.38
C ALA A 1 -39.09 16.85 32.68
N GLN A 2 -38.37 16.13 31.83
CA GLN A 2 -36.89 16.17 31.85
C GLN A 2 -36.51 17.36 30.98
N GLY A 3 -36.13 18.46 31.62
CA GLY A 3 -35.54 19.61 30.97
C GLY A 3 -34.15 19.24 30.47
N ASN A 4 -33.90 19.46 29.18
CA ASN A 4 -32.57 19.37 28.57
C ASN A 4 -31.65 20.37 29.29
N VAL A 5 -30.68 19.85 30.02
CA VAL A 5 -29.68 20.59 30.82
C VAL A 5 -28.80 21.52 29.94
N TRP A 6 -28.93 21.42 28.61
CA TRP A 6 -28.06 22.11 27.63
C TRP A 6 -28.70 23.33 26.96
N ASP A 7 -29.97 23.64 27.25
CA ASP A 7 -30.71 24.59 26.43
C ASP A 7 -30.65 26.06 26.89
N ASP A 8 -30.08 26.38 28.07
CA ASP A 8 -30.14 27.76 28.62
C ASP A 8 -28.86 28.28 29.27
N SER A 9 -27.69 27.67 29.04
CA SER A 9 -26.47 28.22 29.60
C SER A 9 -25.78 29.20 28.62
N ALA A 10 -25.36 30.32 29.12
CA ALA A 10 -24.50 31.27 28.41
C ALA A 10 -23.29 30.59 27.77
N LEU A 11 -22.83 29.49 28.42
CA LEU A 11 -21.74 28.60 27.95
C LEU A 11 -22.08 27.89 26.63
N ALA A 12 -23.32 27.44 26.43
CA ALA A 12 -23.75 26.76 25.17
C ALA A 12 -23.85 27.76 24.02
N LYS A 13 -24.21 29.00 24.30
CA LYS A 13 -24.21 30.12 23.33
C LYS A 13 -22.80 30.53 22.95
N ASP A 14 -21.88 30.62 23.93
CA ASP A 14 -20.48 30.96 23.69
C ASP A 14 -19.76 29.86 22.97
N LEU A 15 -20.00 28.59 23.31
CA LEU A 15 -19.48 27.41 22.58
C LEU A 15 -19.98 27.39 21.12
N ASN A 16 -21.26 27.65 20.88
CA ASN A 16 -21.83 27.65 19.53
C ASN A 16 -21.31 28.84 18.71
N ASN A 17 -21.11 30.00 19.31
CA ASN A 17 -20.53 31.18 18.65
C ASN A 17 -19.03 31.02 18.39
N PHE A 18 -18.33 30.22 19.17
CA PHE A 18 -16.90 29.93 19.01
C PHE A 18 -16.64 28.76 18.05
N LEU A 19 -17.37 27.66 18.19
CA LEU A 19 -17.15 26.45 17.40
C LEU A 19 -17.69 26.54 15.96
N VAL A 20 -18.82 27.21 15.74
CA VAL A 20 -19.42 27.31 14.40
C VAL A 20 -18.56 28.07 13.39
N PRO A 21 -17.86 29.18 13.73
CA PRO A 21 -16.89 29.80 12.83
C PRO A 21 -15.65 28.93 12.56
N LEU A 22 -15.15 28.20 13.56
CA LEU A 22 -13.99 27.30 13.42
C LEU A 22 -14.25 26.17 12.39
N PHE A 23 -15.46 25.62 12.39
CA PHE A 23 -15.85 24.59 11.42
C PHE A 23 -16.17 25.15 10.02
N ARG A 24 -16.36 26.46 9.88
CA ARG A 24 -16.67 27.11 8.59
C ARG A 24 -15.43 27.56 7.82
N ASP A 25 -14.30 27.81 8.47
CA ASP A 25 -13.07 28.23 7.82
C ASP A 25 -12.13 27.01 7.63
N PRO A 26 -11.95 26.51 6.38
CA PRO A 26 -11.01 25.40 6.11
C PRO A 26 -9.56 25.69 6.49
N LYS A 27 -9.19 26.97 6.67
CA LYS A 27 -7.85 27.37 7.13
C LYS A 27 -7.70 27.16 8.64
N GLN A 28 -8.77 27.33 9.39
CA GLN A 28 -8.77 27.20 10.85
C GLN A 28 -9.18 25.80 11.31
N SER A 29 -9.96 25.05 10.51
CA SER A 29 -10.39 23.69 10.80
C SER A 29 -9.62 22.66 9.97
N GLY A 30 -9.54 21.42 10.44
CA GLY A 30 -8.90 20.35 9.73
C GLY A 30 -9.05 19.01 10.44
N TYR A 31 -8.49 17.98 9.85
CA TYR A 31 -8.43 16.64 10.43
C TYR A 31 -6.99 16.33 10.85
N ALA A 32 -6.82 15.85 12.07
CA ALA A 32 -5.57 15.31 12.57
C ALA A 32 -5.86 14.07 13.42
N ASP A 33 -4.97 13.08 13.36
CA ASP A 33 -4.99 11.96 14.29
C ASP A 33 -4.54 12.48 15.68
N TYR A 34 -5.06 11.85 16.74
CA TYR A 34 -4.79 12.23 18.13
C TYR A 34 -4.05 11.10 18.83
N ALA A 35 -2.95 11.41 19.51
CA ALA A 35 -2.17 10.46 20.27
C ALA A 35 -1.80 11.01 21.65
N SER A 36 -2.24 10.31 22.72
CA SER A 36 -1.82 10.60 24.08
C SER A 36 -0.55 9.81 24.38
N VAL A 37 0.55 10.51 24.69
CA VAL A 37 1.89 9.91 24.81
C VAL A 37 2.64 10.39 26.05
N SER A 38 3.61 9.58 26.50
CA SER A 38 4.53 9.96 27.57
C SER A 38 5.75 10.72 27.05
N GLU A 39 6.52 11.32 27.95
CA GLU A 39 7.74 12.07 27.63
C GLU A 39 8.79 11.22 26.90
N GLY A 40 8.84 9.91 27.24
CA GLY A 40 9.79 8.95 26.65
C GLY A 40 9.44 8.44 25.27
N TYR A 41 8.20 8.65 24.80
CA TYR A 41 7.66 8.07 23.57
C TYR A 41 8.51 8.37 22.34
N PHE A 42 8.81 9.64 22.09
CA PHE A 42 9.57 10.07 20.91
C PHE A 42 10.99 9.50 20.91
N ARG A 43 11.62 9.44 22.08
CA ARG A 43 12.97 8.89 22.24
C ARG A 43 12.98 7.37 22.06
N ALA A 44 11.99 6.67 22.60
CA ALA A 44 11.87 5.22 22.46
C ALA A 44 11.68 4.79 21.00
N LEU A 45 10.88 5.53 20.24
CA LEU A 45 10.63 5.27 18.82
C LEU A 45 11.67 5.88 17.89
N GLY A 46 12.55 6.76 18.39
CA GLY A 46 13.55 7.46 17.58
C GLY A 46 12.97 8.54 16.68
N ILE A 47 11.84 9.13 17.08
CA ILE A 47 11.18 10.22 16.36
C ILE A 47 11.97 11.51 16.63
N PRO A 48 12.51 12.20 15.60
CA PRO A 48 13.30 13.40 15.80
C PRO A 48 12.42 14.58 16.19
N LEU A 49 12.93 15.40 17.10
CA LEU A 49 12.42 16.76 17.32
C LEU A 49 12.96 17.67 16.23
N LEU A 50 12.09 18.34 15.49
CA LEU A 50 12.48 19.25 14.40
C LEU A 50 12.54 20.71 14.86
N ARG A 51 11.59 21.13 15.72
CA ARG A 51 11.52 22.49 16.26
C ARG A 51 10.97 22.45 17.68
N GLY A 52 11.30 23.46 18.47
CA GLY A 52 10.79 23.61 19.84
C GLY A 52 11.39 22.62 20.85
N ARG A 53 10.55 22.07 21.73
CA ARG A 53 10.95 21.10 22.78
C ARG A 53 9.98 19.93 22.87
N LEU A 54 10.44 18.81 23.41
CA LEU A 54 9.60 17.67 23.78
C LEU A 54 8.89 17.93 25.12
N PHE A 55 7.95 17.05 25.47
CA PHE A 55 7.33 16.99 26.78
C PHE A 55 8.37 16.77 27.88
N ALA A 56 8.14 17.39 29.03
CA ALA A 56 9.01 17.33 30.19
C ALA A 56 8.19 17.12 31.48
N ASP A 57 8.84 16.76 32.57
CA ASP A 57 8.18 16.52 33.86
C ASP A 57 7.37 17.72 34.39
N ARG A 58 7.72 18.93 33.97
CA ARG A 58 6.99 20.17 34.31
C ARG A 58 5.63 20.29 33.64
N ASP A 59 5.35 19.51 32.59
CA ASP A 59 4.09 19.57 31.85
C ASP A 59 3.04 18.70 32.57
N THR A 60 2.66 19.12 33.77
CA THR A 60 1.69 18.46 34.66
C THR A 60 0.25 18.90 34.36
N MET A 61 -0.73 18.29 35.05
CA MET A 61 -2.15 18.59 34.91
C MET A 61 -2.50 20.06 35.20
N ASP A 62 -1.79 20.68 36.14
CA ASP A 62 -2.00 22.07 36.59
C ASP A 62 -1.20 23.09 35.77
N ALA A 63 -0.29 22.64 34.91
CA ALA A 63 0.48 23.49 34.02
C ALA A 63 -0.35 23.89 32.79
N PRO A 64 0.03 24.97 32.06
CA PRO A 64 -0.56 25.24 30.75
C PRO A 64 -0.51 24.01 29.83
N HIS A 65 -1.65 23.68 29.25
CA HIS A 65 -1.74 22.49 28.41
C HIS A 65 -0.96 22.66 27.11
N VAL A 66 -0.18 21.65 26.76
CA VAL A 66 0.76 21.70 25.64
C VAL A 66 0.55 20.54 24.68
N ALA A 67 0.89 20.79 23.42
CA ALA A 67 0.86 19.78 22.36
C ALA A 67 2.15 19.78 21.57
N LEU A 68 2.48 18.63 21.01
CA LEU A 68 3.43 18.48 19.91
C LEU A 68 2.65 18.13 18.64
N ILE A 69 3.15 18.57 17.50
CA ILE A 69 2.51 18.28 16.21
C ILE A 69 3.49 17.60 15.26
N SER A 70 2.97 16.77 14.35
CA SER A 70 3.75 16.17 13.28
C SER A 70 4.17 17.21 12.24
N ASP A 71 5.25 16.96 11.53
CA ASP A 71 5.75 17.83 10.47
C ASP A 71 4.75 17.97 9.31
N SER A 72 3.99 16.90 9.01
CA SER A 72 2.89 16.93 8.04
C SER A 72 1.79 17.91 8.43
N LEU A 73 1.42 17.98 9.72
CA LEU A 73 0.45 18.95 10.21
C LEU A 73 1.00 20.37 10.14
N ALA A 74 2.26 20.55 10.56
CA ALA A 74 2.94 21.84 10.51
C ALA A 74 2.98 22.39 9.08
N ARG A 75 3.41 21.59 8.11
CA ARG A 75 3.44 21.97 6.67
C ARG A 75 2.05 22.27 6.10
N GLN A 76 1.05 21.54 6.53
CA GLN A 76 -0.32 21.73 6.03
C GLN A 76 -0.98 23.01 6.54
N LYS A 77 -0.78 23.35 7.82
CA LYS A 77 -1.47 24.46 8.47
C LYS A 77 -0.64 25.73 8.55
N TRP A 78 0.67 25.60 8.67
CA TRP A 78 1.64 26.71 8.79
C TRP A 78 2.79 26.57 7.79
N PRO A 79 2.50 26.60 6.46
CA PRO A 79 3.52 26.26 5.42
C PRO A 79 4.73 27.20 5.43
N ASN A 80 4.58 28.41 5.90
CA ASN A 80 5.64 29.44 5.89
C ASN A 80 5.88 30.08 7.27
N GLU A 81 5.33 29.49 8.33
CA GLU A 81 5.37 30.04 9.69
C GLU A 81 5.88 29.01 10.68
N ASP A 82 6.38 29.45 11.82
CA ASP A 82 6.66 28.58 12.95
C ASP A 82 5.38 28.38 13.78
N PRO A 83 4.85 27.16 13.87
CA PRO A 83 3.67 26.89 14.67
C PRO A 83 3.92 26.93 16.19
N THR A 84 5.19 26.99 16.63
CA THR A 84 5.55 26.99 18.06
C THR A 84 4.99 28.23 18.75
N GLY A 85 4.26 28.04 19.84
CA GLY A 85 3.56 29.10 20.56
C GLY A 85 2.13 29.39 20.09
N GLN A 86 1.72 28.86 18.94
CA GLN A 86 0.33 28.94 18.49
C GLN A 86 -0.54 28.00 19.35
N THR A 87 -1.83 28.36 19.44
CA THR A 87 -2.81 27.56 20.17
C THR A 87 -3.68 26.76 19.22
N ILE A 88 -3.98 25.54 19.61
CA ILE A 88 -4.90 24.65 18.91
C ILE A 88 -5.98 24.13 19.86
N GLU A 89 -7.14 23.87 19.30
CA GLU A 89 -8.23 23.16 19.96
C GLU A 89 -8.48 21.86 19.23
N PHE A 90 -8.68 20.79 19.99
CA PHE A 90 -8.92 19.46 19.43
C PHE A 90 -10.40 19.04 19.49
N GLY A 91 -11.27 19.95 19.87
CA GLY A 91 -12.68 19.69 20.13
C GLY A 91 -12.90 18.87 21.39
N ASN A 92 -14.11 18.36 21.57
CA ASN A 92 -14.49 17.62 22.77
C ASN A 92 -14.23 16.10 22.65
N MET A 93 -13.23 15.67 21.90
CA MET A 93 -12.96 14.23 21.68
C MET A 93 -12.42 13.53 22.92
N ASP A 94 -11.72 14.26 23.79
CA ASP A 94 -11.16 13.76 25.06
C ASP A 94 -11.89 14.28 26.30
N GLY A 95 -12.99 15.02 26.11
CA GLY A 95 -13.77 15.61 27.20
C GLY A 95 -13.15 16.88 27.82
N ASP A 96 -12.09 17.43 27.22
CA ASP A 96 -11.37 18.60 27.73
C ASP A 96 -11.25 19.68 26.66
N LEU A 97 -11.91 20.81 26.86
CA LEU A 97 -11.97 21.94 25.92
C LEU A 97 -10.83 22.95 26.11
N ARG A 98 -9.90 22.72 27.03
CA ARG A 98 -8.77 23.64 27.25
C ARG A 98 -7.88 23.69 26.00
N LEU A 99 -7.51 24.90 25.62
CA LEU A 99 -6.59 25.15 24.52
C LEU A 99 -5.22 24.53 24.77
N LEU A 100 -4.62 24.02 23.72
CA LEU A 100 -3.29 23.41 23.73
C LEU A 100 -2.31 24.37 23.05
N THR A 101 -1.22 24.71 23.74
CA THR A 101 -0.13 25.49 23.14
C THR A 101 0.84 24.53 22.43
N ILE A 102 1.13 24.76 21.17
CA ILE A 102 2.13 23.98 20.41
C ILE A 102 3.51 24.33 20.97
N ILE A 103 4.22 23.35 21.53
CA ILE A 103 5.56 23.52 22.08
C ILE A 103 6.67 23.00 21.20
N GLY A 104 6.33 22.28 20.13
CA GLY A 104 7.30 21.80 19.16
C GLY A 104 6.70 21.00 18.04
N VAL A 105 7.55 20.72 17.04
CA VAL A 105 7.26 19.93 15.86
C VAL A 105 8.16 18.70 15.85
N VAL A 106 7.57 17.54 15.65
CA VAL A 106 8.27 16.25 15.61
C VAL A 106 8.17 15.63 14.21
N GLY A 107 9.09 14.73 13.90
CA GLY A 107 9.08 13.99 12.64
C GLY A 107 7.80 13.17 12.45
N ASP A 108 7.44 12.96 11.20
CA ASP A 108 6.27 12.19 10.82
C ASP A 108 6.41 10.69 11.16
N VAL A 109 5.31 10.08 11.58
CA VAL A 109 5.21 8.64 11.86
C VAL A 109 4.17 7.99 10.96
N ARG A 110 4.50 6.82 10.40
CA ARG A 110 3.57 6.02 9.60
C ARG A 110 2.88 4.98 10.48
N GLU A 111 1.83 5.39 11.19
CA GLU A 111 1.15 4.53 12.17
C GLU A 111 0.26 3.45 11.54
N ARG A 112 -0.43 3.78 10.45
CA ARG A 112 -1.46 2.90 9.87
C ARG A 112 -0.97 2.03 8.73
N SER A 113 0.01 2.50 7.96
CA SER A 113 0.56 1.81 6.81
C SER A 113 1.91 2.40 6.44
N LEU A 114 2.85 1.53 6.11
CA LEU A 114 4.17 1.94 5.61
C LEU A 114 4.10 2.54 4.19
N GLU A 115 3.03 2.26 3.47
CA GLU A 115 2.83 2.64 2.07
C GLU A 115 2.10 3.97 1.92
N LYS A 116 1.32 4.35 2.94
CA LYS A 116 0.56 5.61 2.91
C LYS A 116 1.40 6.77 3.46
N PRO A 117 1.20 7.97 2.92
CA PRO A 117 1.82 9.14 3.51
C PRO A 117 1.43 9.28 4.97
N PRO A 118 2.32 9.83 5.81
CA PRO A 118 2.02 10.08 7.21
C PRO A 118 0.81 11.02 7.32
N ARG A 119 -0.04 10.75 8.30
CA ARG A 119 -1.18 11.63 8.58
C ARG A 119 -0.78 12.75 9.51
N PRO A 120 -1.41 13.93 9.36
CA PRO A 120 -1.31 14.98 10.35
C PRO A 120 -1.70 14.44 11.72
N THR A 121 -0.83 14.62 12.72
CA THR A 121 -1.03 14.08 14.07
C THR A 121 -0.75 15.14 15.13
N ILE A 122 -1.60 15.19 16.14
CA ILE A 122 -1.44 15.98 17.36
C ILE A 122 -1.09 15.01 18.50
N TYR A 123 0.01 15.27 19.17
CA TYR A 123 0.45 14.53 20.35
C TYR A 123 0.17 15.36 21.60
N VAL A 124 -0.46 14.75 22.60
CA VAL A 124 -0.72 15.37 23.90
C VAL A 124 -0.04 14.58 25.02
N ASN A 125 0.26 15.25 26.11
CA ASN A 125 0.83 14.60 27.28
C ASN A 125 -0.27 13.85 28.05
N TYR A 126 -0.09 12.52 28.29
CA TYR A 126 -1.03 11.70 29.01
C TYR A 126 -1.30 12.20 30.45
N ARG A 127 -0.32 12.89 31.07
CA ARG A 127 -0.50 13.51 32.41
C ARG A 127 -1.45 14.68 32.40
N GLN A 128 -1.56 15.39 31.26
CA GLN A 128 -2.48 16.51 31.09
C GLN A 128 -3.85 16.08 30.57
N ARG A 129 -3.93 14.93 29.88
CA ARG A 129 -5.14 14.40 29.25
C ARG A 129 -5.39 12.93 29.59
N PRO A 130 -5.56 12.56 30.88
CA PRO A 130 -5.69 11.16 31.32
C PRO A 130 -6.98 10.51 30.82
N GLN A 131 -8.05 11.28 30.57
CA GLN A 131 -9.33 10.75 30.07
C GLN A 131 -9.25 10.14 28.68
N ALA A 132 -8.25 10.53 27.88
CA ALA A 132 -8.02 9.99 26.55
C ALA A 132 -7.36 8.59 26.54
N THR A 133 -7.06 8.02 27.71
CA THR A 133 -6.23 6.81 27.83
C THR A 133 -7.06 5.59 28.23
N TYR A 134 -7.91 5.11 27.30
CA TYR A 134 -8.67 3.86 27.53
C TYR A 134 -7.83 2.59 27.25
N ASN A 135 -6.84 2.68 26.38
CA ASN A 135 -5.91 1.61 26.06
C ASN A 135 -4.49 2.12 26.22
N PHE A 136 -3.70 1.38 26.97
CA PHE A 136 -2.30 1.70 27.21
C PHE A 136 -1.39 0.75 26.45
N SER A 137 -0.46 1.31 25.69
CA SER A 137 0.59 0.56 25.00
C SER A 137 1.96 1.08 25.41
N ALA A 138 2.78 0.21 25.99
CA ALA A 138 4.16 0.56 26.34
C ALA A 138 5.11 0.12 25.23
N VAL A 139 5.97 1.05 24.79
CA VAL A 139 7.06 0.77 23.86
C VAL A 139 8.38 0.75 24.60
N VAL A 140 9.09 -0.37 24.49
CA VAL A 140 10.39 -0.55 25.14
C VAL A 140 11.46 -0.78 24.08
N ARG A 141 12.49 0.07 24.08
CA ARG A 141 13.68 -0.11 23.23
C ARG A 141 14.74 -0.84 24.05
N THR A 142 15.25 -1.94 23.51
CA THR A 142 16.28 -2.75 24.16
C THR A 142 17.54 -2.80 23.31
N ALA A 143 18.70 -2.98 23.95
CA ALA A 143 19.97 -3.23 23.27
C ALA A 143 20.20 -4.73 23.03
N GLY A 144 19.47 -5.62 23.71
CA GLY A 144 19.57 -7.07 23.62
C GLY A 144 18.33 -7.71 23.00
N ASP A 145 18.20 -9.04 23.16
CA ASP A 145 17.07 -9.80 22.66
C ASP A 145 15.74 -9.31 23.27
N PRO A 146 14.78 -8.85 22.48
CA PRO A 146 13.46 -8.43 22.95
C PRO A 146 12.70 -9.51 23.72
N ALA A 147 12.95 -10.80 23.45
CA ALA A 147 12.23 -11.90 24.10
C ALA A 147 12.45 -11.93 25.62
N THR A 148 13.65 -11.58 26.08
CA THR A 148 14.00 -11.53 27.51
C THR A 148 13.24 -10.41 28.23
N VAL A 149 13.11 -9.25 27.57
CA VAL A 149 12.39 -8.09 28.12
C VAL A 149 10.88 -8.35 28.14
N ILE A 150 10.35 -9.00 27.11
CA ILE A 150 8.93 -9.38 27.03
C ILE A 150 8.55 -10.27 28.22
N ALA A 151 9.37 -11.28 28.56
CA ALA A 151 9.10 -12.18 29.68
C ALA A 151 9.06 -11.43 31.03
N SER A 152 10.02 -10.53 31.24
CA SER A 152 10.11 -9.71 32.46
C SER A 152 8.96 -8.71 32.56
N ALA A 153 8.62 -8.02 31.44
CA ALA A 153 7.51 -7.07 31.40
C ALA A 153 6.17 -7.76 31.68
N ARG A 154 5.95 -8.94 31.12
CA ARG A 154 4.75 -9.75 31.38
C ARG A 154 4.62 -10.16 32.85
N LYS A 155 5.73 -10.50 33.51
CA LYS A 155 5.75 -10.80 34.92
C LYS A 155 5.36 -9.59 35.77
N ILE A 156 5.97 -8.43 35.50
CA ILE A 156 5.69 -7.18 36.23
C ILE A 156 4.21 -6.76 36.05
N VAL A 157 3.64 -6.83 34.86
CA VAL A 157 2.23 -6.47 34.65
C VAL A 157 1.30 -7.40 35.46
N ARG A 158 1.57 -8.72 35.47
CA ARG A 158 0.79 -9.66 36.27
C ARG A 158 0.91 -9.45 37.79
N GLU A 159 2.06 -8.97 38.24
CA GLU A 159 2.26 -8.63 39.65
C GLU A 159 1.52 -7.36 40.06
N LEU A 160 1.37 -6.40 39.11
CA LEU A 160 0.63 -5.15 39.32
C LEU A 160 -0.88 -5.37 39.22
N ASP A 161 -1.33 -6.10 38.23
CA ASP A 161 -2.75 -6.41 38.01
C ASP A 161 -2.89 -7.78 37.32
N PRO A 162 -3.32 -8.82 38.06
CA PRO A 162 -3.52 -10.17 37.52
C PRO A 162 -4.63 -10.27 36.47
N ASP A 163 -5.61 -9.35 36.51
CA ASP A 163 -6.79 -9.38 35.65
C ASP A 163 -6.54 -8.74 34.28
N VAL A 164 -5.40 -8.04 34.12
CA VAL A 164 -5.00 -7.44 32.82
C VAL A 164 -4.11 -8.41 32.03
N PRO A 165 -4.59 -9.02 30.95
CA PRO A 165 -3.78 -9.88 30.10
C PRO A 165 -2.82 -9.02 29.24
N PRO A 166 -1.49 -9.02 29.51
CA PRO A 166 -0.57 -8.25 28.70
C PRO A 166 -0.41 -8.87 27.31
N SER A 167 -0.85 -8.17 26.28
CA SER A 167 -0.52 -8.49 24.90
C SER A 167 0.86 -7.93 24.59
N THR A 168 1.81 -8.80 24.28
CA THR A 168 3.20 -8.42 24.00
C THR A 168 3.63 -8.91 22.63
N SER A 169 4.23 -8.06 21.83
CA SER A 169 4.78 -8.41 20.52
C SER A 169 6.04 -7.61 20.20
N SER A 170 6.94 -8.18 19.42
CA SER A 170 8.08 -7.43 18.92
C SER A 170 7.68 -6.62 17.67
N PHE A 171 8.36 -5.51 17.42
CA PHE A 171 8.17 -4.74 16.18
C PHE A 171 8.40 -5.58 14.92
N THR A 172 9.34 -6.52 14.95
CA THR A 172 9.60 -7.45 13.84
C THR A 172 8.37 -8.32 13.54
N THR A 173 7.67 -8.79 14.57
CA THR A 173 6.44 -9.58 14.41
C THR A 173 5.30 -8.72 13.85
N ILE A 174 5.12 -7.50 14.39
CA ILE A 174 4.11 -6.55 13.89
C ILE A 174 4.38 -6.21 12.42
N PHE A 175 5.64 -5.96 12.07
CA PHE A 175 6.06 -5.68 10.70
C PHE A 175 5.81 -6.86 9.75
N ALA A 176 6.15 -8.08 10.18
CA ALA A 176 5.89 -9.30 9.40
C ALA A 176 4.38 -9.51 9.19
N ALA A 177 3.56 -9.26 10.23
CA ALA A 177 2.11 -9.37 10.12
C ALA A 177 1.51 -8.34 9.16
N SER A 178 2.01 -7.10 9.17
CA SER A 178 1.53 -6.03 8.26
C SER A 178 1.82 -6.31 6.78
N THR A 179 2.86 -7.11 6.48
CA THR A 179 3.25 -7.47 5.11
C THR A 179 2.72 -8.83 4.65
N SER A 180 2.16 -9.66 5.55
CA SER A 180 1.72 -11.02 5.26
C SER A 180 0.57 -11.09 4.25
N GLY A 181 -0.42 -10.22 4.35
CA GLY A 181 -1.55 -10.16 3.41
C GLY A 181 -1.10 -9.84 1.97
N ARG A 182 -0.11 -8.97 1.83
CA ARG A 182 0.46 -8.64 0.52
C ARG A 182 1.18 -9.82 -0.11
N ARG A 183 1.96 -10.57 0.68
CA ARG A 183 2.66 -11.76 0.21
C ARG A 183 1.69 -12.84 -0.27
N PHE A 184 0.60 -13.05 0.45
CA PHE A 184 -0.46 -13.96 0.04
C PHE A 184 -1.08 -13.56 -1.31
N ASN A 185 -1.44 -12.29 -1.47
CA ASN A 185 -2.00 -11.78 -2.73
C ASN A 185 -1.02 -11.91 -3.88
N LEU A 186 0.29 -11.62 -3.68
CA LEU A 186 1.31 -11.79 -4.70
C LEU A 186 1.46 -13.25 -5.16
N VAL A 187 1.45 -14.20 -4.23
CA VAL A 187 1.49 -15.64 -4.55
C VAL A 187 0.24 -16.05 -5.33
N LEU A 188 -0.94 -15.61 -4.89
CA LEU A 188 -2.21 -15.90 -5.55
C LEU A 188 -2.23 -15.36 -6.99
N PHE A 189 -1.88 -14.09 -7.18
CA PHE A 189 -1.77 -13.49 -8.52
C PHE A 189 -0.70 -14.16 -9.37
N GLY A 190 0.43 -14.58 -8.77
CA GLY A 190 1.47 -15.34 -9.44
C GLY A 190 0.97 -16.69 -9.98
N ILE A 191 0.15 -17.41 -9.21
CA ILE A 191 -0.47 -18.67 -9.64
C ILE A 191 -1.45 -18.42 -10.80
N PHE A 192 -2.31 -17.41 -10.71
CA PHE A 192 -3.22 -17.04 -11.78
C PHE A 192 -2.50 -16.63 -13.06
N ALA A 193 -1.47 -15.80 -12.95
CA ALA A 193 -0.66 -15.37 -14.08
C ALA A 193 0.07 -16.58 -14.73
N GLY A 194 0.62 -17.48 -13.93
CA GLY A 194 1.25 -18.71 -14.41
C GLY A 194 0.27 -19.63 -15.15
N THR A 195 -0.92 -19.81 -14.60
CA THR A 195 -1.98 -20.61 -15.22
C THR A 195 -2.44 -19.99 -16.54
N ALA A 196 -2.66 -18.68 -16.58
CA ALA A 196 -3.04 -17.95 -17.77
C ALA A 196 -1.96 -18.07 -18.87
N LEU A 197 -0.69 -17.98 -18.49
CA LEU A 197 0.45 -18.16 -19.41
C LEU A 197 0.48 -19.57 -19.99
N LEU A 198 0.29 -20.60 -19.17
CA LEU A 198 0.24 -21.99 -19.64
C LEU A 198 -0.90 -22.22 -20.63
N LEU A 199 -2.09 -21.67 -20.36
CA LEU A 199 -3.23 -21.73 -21.27
C LEU A 199 -2.94 -20.97 -22.58
N ALA A 200 -2.29 -19.83 -22.52
CA ALA A 200 -1.88 -19.07 -23.70
C ALA A 200 -0.89 -19.88 -24.57
N ILE A 201 0.12 -20.51 -23.96
CA ILE A 201 1.07 -21.38 -24.64
C ILE A 201 0.34 -22.54 -25.33
N ALA A 202 -0.54 -23.24 -24.63
CA ALA A 202 -1.32 -24.33 -25.15
C ALA A 202 -2.21 -23.90 -26.32
N GLY A 203 -2.87 -22.74 -26.19
CA GLY A 203 -3.72 -22.15 -27.24
C GLY A 203 -2.92 -21.79 -28.49
N ILE A 204 -1.79 -21.10 -28.37
CA ILE A 204 -0.92 -20.74 -29.48
C ILE A 204 -0.39 -22.00 -30.17
N TYR A 205 0.10 -22.95 -29.37
CA TYR A 205 0.57 -24.23 -29.91
C TYR A 205 -0.52 -24.97 -30.70
N GLY A 206 -1.73 -25.08 -30.15
CA GLY A 206 -2.86 -25.76 -30.77
C GLY A 206 -3.27 -25.13 -32.12
N VAL A 207 -3.41 -23.78 -32.13
CA VAL A 207 -3.77 -23.05 -33.36
C VAL A 207 -2.71 -23.17 -34.43
N LEU A 208 -1.43 -23.03 -34.06
CA LEU A 208 -0.34 -23.19 -35.02
C LEU A 208 -0.15 -24.61 -35.52
N ALA A 209 -0.24 -25.61 -34.64
CA ALA A 209 -0.18 -27.01 -35.01
C ALA A 209 -1.30 -27.37 -36.00
N TYR A 210 -2.52 -26.92 -35.76
CA TYR A 210 -3.65 -27.07 -36.67
C TYR A 210 -3.42 -26.37 -38.02
N SER A 211 -2.95 -25.12 -37.99
CA SER A 211 -2.66 -24.33 -39.19
C SER A 211 -1.58 -25.01 -40.05
N VAL A 212 -0.51 -25.49 -39.42
CA VAL A 212 0.56 -26.25 -40.09
C VAL A 212 0.03 -27.55 -40.72
N ALA A 213 -0.74 -28.33 -39.95
CA ALA A 213 -1.32 -29.60 -40.42
C ALA A 213 -2.22 -29.38 -41.67
N ARG A 214 -3.03 -28.31 -41.66
CA ARG A 214 -3.93 -27.99 -42.77
C ARG A 214 -3.20 -27.52 -44.05
N ARG A 215 -2.01 -26.94 -43.91
CA ARG A 215 -1.19 -26.42 -45.00
C ARG A 215 0.01 -27.29 -45.33
N THR A 216 0.07 -28.54 -44.85
CA THR A 216 1.19 -29.46 -45.05
C THR A 216 1.45 -29.70 -46.53
N ARG A 217 0.38 -29.87 -47.34
CA ARG A 217 0.48 -30.05 -48.79
C ARG A 217 1.08 -28.80 -49.48
N GLU A 218 0.63 -27.57 -49.13
CA GLU A 218 1.17 -26.34 -49.67
C GLU A 218 2.66 -26.19 -49.36
N MET A 219 3.06 -26.52 -48.12
CA MET A 219 4.45 -26.48 -47.68
C MET A 219 5.30 -27.53 -48.41
N GLY A 220 4.75 -28.74 -48.63
CA GLY A 220 5.40 -29.78 -49.38
C GLY A 220 5.66 -29.40 -50.85
N VAL A 221 4.67 -28.81 -51.52
CA VAL A 221 4.81 -28.28 -52.90
C VAL A 221 5.87 -27.19 -52.98
N ARG A 222 5.86 -26.24 -52.04
CA ARG A 222 6.89 -25.19 -51.99
C ARG A 222 8.30 -25.74 -51.80
N MET A 223 8.47 -26.76 -50.95
CA MET A 223 9.78 -27.42 -50.74
C MET A 223 10.20 -28.21 -52.01
N ALA A 224 9.27 -28.87 -52.68
CA ALA A 224 9.56 -29.54 -53.95
C ALA A 224 9.98 -28.57 -55.06
N LEU A 225 9.46 -27.30 -55.01
CA LEU A 225 9.85 -26.22 -55.93
C LEU A 225 11.12 -25.47 -55.50
N GLY A 226 11.85 -25.99 -54.46
CA GLY A 226 13.15 -25.46 -54.05
C GLY A 226 13.09 -24.47 -52.88
N ALA A 227 11.96 -24.33 -52.16
CA ALA A 227 11.93 -23.51 -50.96
C ALA A 227 12.74 -24.19 -49.84
N SER A 228 13.63 -23.44 -49.21
CA SER A 228 14.41 -23.93 -48.09
C SER A 228 13.56 -24.10 -46.81
N ALA A 229 13.97 -25.06 -45.94
CA ALA A 229 13.35 -25.25 -44.61
C ALA A 229 13.32 -23.94 -43.78
N ALA A 230 14.31 -23.05 -43.98
CA ALA A 230 14.37 -21.74 -43.33
C ALA A 230 13.23 -20.82 -43.80
N ASN A 231 12.84 -20.88 -45.08
CA ASN A 231 11.73 -20.06 -45.60
C ASN A 231 10.38 -20.50 -45.00
N VAL A 232 10.16 -21.81 -44.85
CA VAL A 232 8.97 -22.39 -44.21
C VAL A 232 8.94 -22.00 -42.73
N MET A 233 10.07 -22.13 -42.03
CA MET A 233 10.21 -21.71 -40.61
C MET A 233 9.86 -20.23 -40.43
N ARG A 234 10.44 -19.37 -41.28
CA ARG A 234 10.19 -17.91 -41.24
C ARG A 234 8.71 -17.58 -41.50
N LEU A 235 8.04 -18.30 -42.37
CA LEU A 235 6.61 -18.12 -42.65
C LEU A 235 5.76 -18.41 -41.39
N VAL A 236 6.01 -19.60 -40.77
CA VAL A 236 5.23 -20.02 -39.59
C VAL A 236 5.50 -19.13 -38.37
N LEU A 237 6.77 -18.80 -38.12
CA LEU A 237 7.14 -17.88 -37.01
C LEU A 237 6.64 -16.47 -37.26
N GLY A 238 6.66 -15.99 -38.53
CA GLY A 238 6.10 -14.66 -38.88
C GLY A 238 4.59 -14.61 -38.63
N GLN A 239 3.85 -15.65 -38.98
CA GLN A 239 2.41 -15.71 -38.68
C GLN A 239 2.16 -15.79 -37.17
N ALA A 240 2.94 -16.54 -36.40
CA ALA A 240 2.86 -16.55 -34.95
C ALA A 240 3.13 -15.19 -34.36
N ALA A 241 4.17 -14.50 -34.82
CA ALA A 241 4.53 -13.16 -34.34
C ALA A 241 3.41 -12.13 -34.59
N ILE A 242 2.78 -12.14 -35.77
CA ILE A 242 1.68 -11.24 -36.09
C ILE A 242 0.47 -11.53 -35.19
N THR A 243 0.05 -12.78 -35.08
CA THR A 243 -1.11 -13.16 -34.25
C THR A 243 -0.87 -12.83 -32.78
N THR A 244 0.32 -13.12 -32.26
CA THR A 244 0.69 -12.77 -30.88
C THR A 244 0.80 -11.26 -30.69
N GLY A 245 1.37 -10.53 -31.65
CA GLY A 245 1.46 -9.09 -31.61
C GLY A 245 0.08 -8.43 -31.51
N ILE A 246 -0.89 -8.87 -32.31
CA ILE A 246 -2.28 -8.40 -32.20
C ILE A 246 -2.85 -8.72 -30.80
N GLY A 247 -2.66 -9.93 -30.30
CA GLY A 247 -3.09 -10.32 -28.96
C GLY A 247 -2.47 -9.48 -27.85
N VAL A 248 -1.18 -9.19 -27.95
CA VAL A 248 -0.46 -8.33 -26.98
C VAL A 248 -1.02 -6.89 -27.00
N VAL A 249 -1.25 -6.31 -28.18
CA VAL A 249 -1.83 -4.97 -28.31
C VAL A 249 -3.23 -4.92 -27.70
N LEU A 250 -4.09 -5.89 -28.01
CA LEU A 250 -5.45 -5.96 -27.45
C LEU A 250 -5.39 -6.18 -25.92
N GLY A 251 -4.48 -7.02 -25.44
CA GLY A 251 -4.26 -7.26 -24.03
C GLY A 251 -3.78 -6.00 -23.28
N LEU A 252 -2.86 -5.24 -23.86
CA LEU A 252 -2.39 -3.98 -23.30
C LEU A 252 -3.51 -2.93 -23.20
N VAL A 253 -4.30 -2.79 -24.28
CA VAL A 253 -5.46 -1.88 -24.29
C VAL A 253 -6.48 -2.31 -23.23
N GLY A 254 -6.83 -3.59 -23.18
CA GLY A 254 -7.74 -4.12 -22.18
C GLY A 254 -7.24 -3.94 -20.73
N SER A 255 -5.95 -4.18 -20.50
CA SER A 255 -5.31 -3.96 -19.19
C SER A 255 -5.35 -2.48 -18.79
N PHE A 256 -5.10 -1.58 -19.73
CA PHE A 256 -5.16 -0.13 -19.46
C PHE A 256 -6.57 0.33 -19.10
N ILE A 257 -7.58 -0.14 -19.84
CA ILE A 257 -8.99 0.16 -19.57
C ILE A 257 -9.40 -0.37 -18.17
N LEU A 258 -9.05 -1.62 -17.88
CA LEU A 258 -9.37 -2.26 -16.60
C LEU A 258 -8.68 -1.55 -15.44
N MET A 259 -7.40 -1.19 -15.58
CA MET A 259 -6.66 -0.43 -14.57
C MET A 259 -7.30 0.93 -14.30
N ARG A 260 -7.73 1.63 -15.34
CA ARG A 260 -8.44 2.92 -15.20
C ARG A 260 -9.78 2.77 -14.46
N SER A 261 -10.51 1.69 -14.72
CA SER A 261 -11.77 1.40 -14.01
C SER A 261 -11.55 1.05 -12.54
N LEU A 262 -10.44 0.37 -12.22
CA LEU A 262 -10.11 -0.02 -10.85
C LEU A 262 -9.42 1.09 -10.05
N GLN A 263 -8.96 2.18 -10.67
CA GLN A 263 -8.34 3.31 -9.99
C GLN A 263 -9.22 3.94 -8.91
N SER A 264 -10.54 3.96 -9.10
CA SER A 264 -11.48 4.46 -8.10
C SER A 264 -11.55 3.58 -6.85
N MET A 265 -11.14 2.32 -6.93
CA MET A 265 -11.11 1.35 -5.83
C MET A 265 -9.70 1.14 -5.24
N LEU A 266 -8.65 1.45 -6.00
CA LEU A 266 -7.26 1.37 -5.56
C LEU A 266 -6.74 2.78 -5.26
N TYR A 267 -6.84 3.17 -4.01
CA TYR A 267 -6.23 4.40 -3.50
C TYR A 267 -4.70 4.25 -3.54
N GLU A 268 -4.00 5.16 -4.27
CA GLU A 268 -2.53 5.33 -4.27
C GLU A 268 -1.64 4.25 -4.94
N VAL A 269 -2.14 3.42 -5.84
CA VAL A 269 -1.24 2.63 -6.69
C VAL A 269 -0.81 3.51 -7.88
N GLY A 270 0.49 3.78 -7.96
CA GLY A 270 1.09 4.50 -9.09
C GLY A 270 0.69 3.85 -10.41
N VAL A 271 -0.02 4.63 -11.23
CA VAL A 271 -0.61 4.18 -12.48
C VAL A 271 0.47 3.93 -13.49
N ALA A 272 0.52 2.70 -14.02
CA ALA A 272 1.25 2.29 -15.21
C ALA A 272 2.76 2.60 -15.19
N ASP A 273 3.54 1.70 -14.62
CA ASP A 273 4.97 1.66 -14.93
C ASP A 273 5.16 1.14 -16.38
N PRO A 274 5.52 2.02 -17.34
CA PRO A 274 5.66 1.63 -18.76
C PRO A 274 6.73 0.55 -18.95
N LEU A 275 7.72 0.49 -18.07
CA LEU A 275 8.77 -0.52 -18.10
C LEU A 275 8.20 -1.91 -17.82
N THR A 276 7.34 -2.04 -16.83
CA THR A 276 6.67 -3.30 -16.50
C THR A 276 5.81 -3.79 -17.66
N PHE A 277 5.02 -2.92 -18.30
CA PHE A 277 4.23 -3.27 -19.48
C PHE A 277 5.10 -3.73 -20.65
N ALA A 278 6.21 -3.05 -20.93
CA ALA A 278 7.13 -3.41 -21.98
C ALA A 278 7.81 -4.77 -21.72
N VAL A 279 8.25 -5.03 -20.47
CA VAL A 279 8.87 -6.29 -20.08
C VAL A 279 7.89 -7.45 -20.20
N VAL A 280 6.64 -7.28 -19.74
CA VAL A 280 5.61 -8.33 -19.85
C VAL A 280 5.24 -8.61 -21.31
N ALA A 281 5.08 -7.56 -22.12
CA ALA A 281 4.81 -7.71 -23.55
C ALA A 281 5.93 -8.45 -24.28
N LEU A 282 7.19 -8.11 -23.99
CA LEU A 282 8.36 -8.80 -24.54
C LEU A 282 8.43 -10.26 -24.09
N LEU A 283 8.18 -10.52 -22.81
CA LEU A 283 8.14 -11.89 -22.26
C LEU A 283 7.09 -12.75 -22.98
N LEU A 284 5.86 -12.22 -23.13
CA LEU A 284 4.79 -12.91 -23.83
C LEU A 284 5.14 -13.19 -25.28
N LEU A 285 5.77 -12.25 -25.99
CA LEU A 285 6.22 -12.43 -27.36
C LEU A 285 7.28 -13.54 -27.46
N VAL A 286 8.29 -13.53 -26.58
CA VAL A 286 9.34 -14.55 -26.54
C VAL A 286 8.74 -15.94 -26.28
N VAL A 287 7.87 -16.04 -25.27
CA VAL A 287 7.21 -17.31 -24.92
C VAL A 287 6.34 -17.83 -26.07
N ALA A 288 5.61 -16.95 -26.74
CA ALA A 288 4.81 -17.32 -27.91
C ALA A 288 5.65 -17.83 -29.09
N LEU A 289 6.78 -17.16 -29.37
CA LEU A 289 7.71 -17.63 -30.41
C LEU A 289 8.34 -18.97 -30.05
N LEU A 290 8.68 -19.21 -28.80
CA LEU A 290 9.17 -20.52 -28.33
C LEU A 290 8.09 -21.61 -28.48
N ALA A 291 6.84 -21.32 -28.12
CA ALA A 291 5.72 -22.22 -28.30
C ALA A 291 5.46 -22.55 -29.79
N ALA A 292 5.66 -21.56 -30.66
CA ALA A 292 5.52 -21.68 -32.10
C ALA A 292 6.67 -22.51 -32.77
N TYR A 293 7.83 -22.54 -32.12
CA TYR A 293 9.02 -23.23 -32.69
C TYR A 293 8.82 -24.73 -32.92
N LEU A 294 8.17 -25.43 -32.00
CA LEU A 294 7.92 -26.87 -32.15
C LEU A 294 7.05 -27.22 -33.37
N PRO A 295 5.87 -26.57 -33.57
CA PRO A 295 5.07 -26.80 -34.79
C PRO A 295 5.82 -26.38 -36.06
N ALA A 296 6.53 -25.26 -36.02
CA ALA A 296 7.32 -24.76 -37.14
C ALA A 296 8.44 -25.79 -37.53
N ARG A 297 9.14 -26.34 -36.55
CA ARG A 297 10.14 -27.39 -36.80
C ARG A 297 9.54 -28.66 -37.34
N ARG A 298 8.32 -29.05 -36.96
CA ARG A 298 7.60 -30.18 -37.54
C ARG A 298 7.25 -29.91 -38.99
N ALA A 299 6.83 -28.69 -39.31
CA ALA A 299 6.53 -28.30 -40.71
C ALA A 299 7.74 -28.41 -41.66
N THR A 300 8.96 -28.15 -41.17
CA THR A 300 10.18 -28.22 -41.97
C THR A 300 10.69 -29.65 -42.19
N LYS A 301 10.17 -30.65 -41.47
CA LYS A 301 10.56 -32.05 -41.57
C LYS A 301 9.58 -32.88 -42.41
N VAL A 302 8.61 -32.27 -43.05
CA VAL A 302 7.67 -32.96 -43.95
C VAL A 302 8.41 -33.42 -45.21
N ASP A 303 8.42 -34.73 -45.46
CA ASP A 303 8.99 -35.28 -46.68
C ASP A 303 8.11 -34.90 -47.89
N PRO A 304 8.67 -34.18 -48.89
CA PRO A 304 7.92 -33.78 -50.08
C PRO A 304 7.24 -34.93 -50.82
N ASN A 305 7.87 -36.13 -50.81
CA ASN A 305 7.34 -37.33 -51.44
C ASN A 305 6.09 -37.87 -50.74
N VAL A 306 6.02 -37.76 -49.42
CA VAL A 306 4.86 -38.18 -48.63
C VAL A 306 3.72 -37.17 -48.78
N ALA A 307 4.03 -35.85 -48.80
CA ALA A 307 3.03 -34.80 -48.97
C ALA A 307 2.28 -34.82 -50.31
N LEU A 308 2.92 -35.36 -51.36
CA LEU A 308 2.33 -35.52 -52.72
C LEU A 308 1.55 -36.83 -52.89
N ARG A 309 1.72 -37.81 -52.00
CA ARG A 309 1.16 -39.15 -52.11
C ARG A 309 -0.16 -39.37 -51.35
N TYR A 310 -0.58 -38.40 -50.53
CA TYR A 310 -1.87 -38.42 -49.85
C TYR A 310 -2.95 -37.84 -50.81
N GLU A 311 -3.58 -38.73 -51.56
CA GLU A 311 -4.91 -38.56 -52.12
C GLU A 311 -5.97 -38.90 -51.09
#